data_ea1e06a4c2563913a6abfe86ca1cdabc
#
_entry.id   ea1e06a4c2563913a6abfe86ca1cdabc
#
_cell.length_a   1.000
_cell.length_b   1.000
_cell.length_c   1.000
_cell.angle_alpha   90.00
_cell.angle_beta   90.00
_cell.angle_gamma   90.00
#
_symmetry.space_group_name_H-M   'P 1'
#
loop_
_entity.id
_entity.type
_entity.pdbx_description
1 polymer ?
#
loop_
_entity_poly.entity_id
_entity_poly.type
_entity_poly.pdbx_seq_one_letter_code
_entity_poly.pdbx_strand_id
1 'polypeptide(L)'
;MENSKIKLTHHAEERRQERGVKKWAIDFVKREYDNCKNHYGYAEAISISKKKLKNMRKYGQITALELEKLLGVTLVQSFDNCTITVYHNTKRNKY
;
A
#
# COMPACT_ATOMS: atom_id res chain seq x y z
N MET A 1 -2.02 -6.04 -21.95
CA MET A 1 -2.06 -6.13 -21.42
C MET A 1 -2.11 -6.12 -20.62
N GLU A 2 -2.11 -6.15 -20.07
CA GLU A 2 -2.20 -6.18 -19.21
C GLU A 2 -2.00 -6.30 -18.36
N ASN A 3 -1.75 -6.26 -18.10
CA ASN A 3 -1.55 -6.30 -17.28
C ASN A 3 -1.38 -6.22 -16.12
N SER A 4 -1.19 -5.99 -16.04
CA SER A 4 -0.96 -5.76 -14.72
C SER A 4 -2.10 -6.11 -13.87
N LYS A 5 -2.13 -7.23 -13.58
CA LYS A 5 -3.12 -7.64 -12.80
C LYS A 5 -2.72 -7.61 -11.41
N ILE A 6 -3.33 -6.81 -10.56
CA ILE A 6 -3.14 -6.79 -9.12
C ILE A 6 -3.98 -7.90 -8.57
N LYS A 7 -3.35 -8.85 -7.92
CA LYS A 7 -4.09 -9.96 -7.34
C LYS A 7 -4.61 -9.59 -5.97
N LEU A 8 -5.92 -9.57 -5.84
CA LEU A 8 -6.59 -9.21 -4.59
C LEU A 8 -7.57 -10.31 -4.23
N THR A 9 -7.62 -10.67 -2.95
CA THR A 9 -8.67 -11.56 -2.50
C THR A 9 -9.96 -10.74 -2.43
N HIS A 10 -11.09 -11.42 -2.34
CA HIS A 10 -12.38 -10.74 -2.20
C HIS A 10 -12.36 -9.83 -0.96
N HIS A 11 -11.81 -10.34 0.14
CA HIS A 11 -11.69 -9.56 1.36
C HIS A 11 -10.86 -8.29 1.15
N ALA A 12 -9.75 -8.43 0.42
CA ALA A 12 -8.89 -7.28 0.16
C ALA A 12 -9.60 -6.24 -0.68
N GLU A 13 -10.39 -6.69 -1.66
CA GLU A 13 -11.13 -5.76 -2.49
C GLU A 13 -12.15 -4.99 -1.65
N GLU A 14 -12.83 -5.67 -0.75
CA GLU A 14 -13.77 -5.00 0.14
C GLU A 14 -13.07 -3.99 1.05
N ARG A 15 -11.95 -4.39 1.63
CA ARG A 15 -11.22 -3.50 2.53
C ARG A 15 -10.68 -2.29 1.79
N ARG A 16 -10.20 -2.49 0.56
CA ARG A 16 -9.71 -1.39 -0.25
C ARG A 16 -10.81 -0.35 -0.44
N GLN A 17 -12.00 -0.81 -0.80
CA GLN A 17 -13.11 0.09 -1.03
C GLN A 17 -13.56 0.78 0.25
N GLU A 18 -13.65 0.03 1.33
CA GLU A 18 -14.07 0.60 2.61
C GLU A 18 -13.12 1.69 3.09
N ARG A 19 -11.85 1.52 2.82
CA ARG A 19 -10.85 2.45 3.31
C ARG A 19 -10.42 3.48 2.27
N GLY A 20 -11.07 3.48 1.12
CA GLY A 20 -10.79 4.47 0.10
C GLY A 20 -9.43 4.34 -0.56
N VAL A 21 -8.86 3.15 -0.57
CA VAL A 21 -7.56 2.93 -1.18
C VAL A 21 -7.75 2.56 -2.64
N LYS A 22 -7.16 3.34 -3.53
CA LYS A 22 -7.30 3.10 -4.96
C LYS A 22 -6.40 1.98 -5.43
N LYS A 23 -6.77 1.34 -6.53
CA LYS A 23 -5.97 0.25 -7.07
C LYS A 23 -4.56 0.70 -7.45
N TRP A 24 -4.44 1.91 -7.99
CA TRP A 24 -3.11 2.38 -8.36
C TRP A 24 -2.20 2.51 -7.14
N ALA A 25 -2.79 2.84 -5.98
CA ALA A 25 -2.00 2.95 -4.76
C ALA A 25 -1.50 1.57 -4.32
N ILE A 26 -2.33 0.55 -4.46
CA ILE A 26 -1.90 -0.80 -4.14
C ILE A 26 -0.75 -1.22 -5.04
N ASP A 27 -0.89 -0.99 -6.34
CA ASP A 27 0.16 -1.33 -7.28
C ASP A 27 1.45 -0.57 -6.96
N PHE A 28 1.31 0.70 -6.62
CA PHE A 28 2.46 1.54 -6.29
C PHE A 28 3.19 0.99 -5.06
N VAL A 29 2.45 0.63 -4.01
CA VAL A 29 3.06 0.10 -2.81
C VAL A 29 3.77 -1.23 -3.12
N LYS A 30 3.16 -2.06 -3.94
CA LYS A 30 3.79 -3.34 -4.29
C LYS A 30 5.10 -3.15 -5.03
N ARG A 31 5.24 -2.06 -5.79
CA ARG A 31 6.47 -1.82 -6.52
C ARG A 31 7.54 -1.11 -5.70
N GLU A 32 7.11 -0.25 -4.77
CA GLU A 32 8.05 0.68 -4.13
C GLU A 32 8.25 0.48 -2.64
N TYR A 33 7.66 -0.53 -2.05
CA TYR A 33 7.73 -0.66 -0.60
C TYR A 33 9.17 -0.79 -0.11
N ASP A 34 9.42 -0.23 1.06
CA ASP A 34 10.70 -0.35 1.73
C ASP A 34 10.55 -0.87 3.15
N ASN A 35 9.30 -1.13 3.57
CA ASN A 35 9.02 -1.78 4.85
C ASN A 35 8.37 -3.10 4.56
N CYS A 36 8.89 -4.16 5.15
CA CYS A 36 8.32 -5.48 4.97
C CYS A 36 8.45 -6.24 6.28
N LYS A 37 7.32 -6.62 6.85
CA LYS A 37 7.34 -7.34 8.11
C LYS A 37 6.59 -8.64 7.98
N ASN A 38 7.10 -9.67 8.65
CA ASN A 38 6.45 -10.95 8.67
C ASN A 38 5.10 -10.80 9.37
N HIS A 39 4.07 -11.42 8.82
CA HIS A 39 2.73 -11.31 9.35
C HIS A 39 2.20 -12.73 9.54
N TYR A 40 2.24 -13.21 10.76
CA TYR A 40 1.78 -14.54 11.16
C TYR A 40 2.51 -15.70 10.49
N GLY A 41 3.66 -15.45 9.90
CA GLY A 41 4.46 -16.55 9.34
C GLY A 41 4.06 -17.03 7.96
N TYR A 42 2.93 -16.58 7.42
CA TYR A 42 2.51 -17.02 6.08
C TYR A 42 2.22 -15.84 5.15
N ALA A 43 2.44 -14.65 5.63
CA ALA A 43 2.21 -13.47 4.83
C ALA A 43 3.17 -12.39 5.25
N GLU A 44 3.20 -11.31 4.51
CA GLU A 44 4.04 -10.17 4.86
C GLU A 44 3.24 -8.89 4.74
N ALA A 45 3.53 -7.95 5.62
CA ALA A 45 2.91 -6.64 5.59
C ALA A 45 3.92 -5.69 4.97
N ILE A 46 3.54 -5.05 3.86
CA ILE A 46 4.43 -4.16 3.14
C ILE A 46 3.85 -2.75 3.12
N SER A 47 4.72 -1.77 3.14
CA SER A 47 4.31 -0.38 3.09
C SER A 47 5.50 0.46 2.63
N ILE A 48 5.21 1.71 2.27
CA ILE A 48 6.26 2.65 1.90
C ILE A 48 6.42 3.61 3.09
N SER A 49 7.65 3.79 3.54
CA SER A 49 7.89 4.66 4.68
C SER A 49 7.55 6.10 4.32
N LYS A 50 7.18 6.86 5.32
CA LYS A 50 6.90 8.27 5.15
C LYS A 50 8.11 9.00 4.59
N LYS A 51 9.29 8.62 5.06
CA LYS A 51 10.53 9.23 4.58
C LYS A 51 10.71 9.03 3.09
N LYS A 52 10.49 7.82 2.61
CA LYS A 52 10.64 7.53 1.19
C LYS A 52 9.61 8.31 0.37
N LEU A 53 8.36 8.34 0.83
CA LEU A 53 7.31 9.07 0.13
C LEU A 53 7.63 10.57 0.05
N LYS A 54 8.12 11.14 1.13
CA LYS A 54 8.49 12.55 1.13
C LYS A 54 9.63 12.83 0.18
N ASN A 55 10.60 11.92 0.09
CA ASN A 55 11.68 12.08 -0.86
C ASN A 55 11.18 11.99 -2.30
N MET A 56 10.26 11.07 -2.56
CA MET A 56 9.70 10.96 -3.89
C MET A 56 8.95 12.23 -4.28
N ARG A 57 8.24 12.82 -3.33
CA ARG A 57 7.56 14.09 -3.57
C ARG A 57 8.56 15.22 -3.84
N LYS A 58 9.62 15.24 -3.04
CA LYS A 58 10.65 16.25 -3.19
C LYS A 58 11.29 16.24 -4.56
N TYR A 59 11.51 15.06 -5.11
CA TYR A 59 12.16 14.93 -6.40
C TYR A 59 11.17 14.87 -7.57
N GLY A 60 9.90 15.17 -7.30
CA GLY A 60 8.91 15.25 -8.37
C GLY A 60 8.42 13.93 -8.90
N GLN A 61 8.68 12.86 -8.18
CA GLN A 61 8.25 11.53 -8.63
C GLN A 61 6.78 11.26 -8.33
N ILE A 62 6.22 11.97 -7.36
CA ILE A 62 4.80 11.89 -7.07
C ILE A 62 4.31 13.30 -6.74
N THR A 63 3.00 13.50 -6.89
CA THR A 63 2.40 14.80 -6.57
C THR A 63 2.05 14.85 -5.08
N ALA A 64 1.72 16.04 -4.60
CA ALA A 64 1.29 16.19 -3.21
C ALA A 64 0.03 15.39 -2.93
N LEU A 65 -0.88 15.34 -3.89
CA LEU A 65 -2.11 14.58 -3.72
C LEU A 65 -1.83 13.09 -3.66
N GLU A 66 -0.91 12.62 -4.50
CA GLU A 66 -0.52 11.21 -4.49
C GLU A 66 0.15 10.85 -3.17
N LEU A 67 0.97 11.74 -2.65
CA LEU A 67 1.60 11.52 -1.35
C LEU A 67 0.53 11.29 -0.27
N GLU A 68 -0.50 12.13 -0.26
CA GLU A 68 -1.56 11.98 0.72
C GLU A 68 -2.28 10.66 0.59
N LYS A 69 -2.49 10.22 -0.63
CA LYS A 69 -3.19 8.96 -0.88
C LYS A 69 -2.36 7.75 -0.50
N LEU A 70 -1.05 7.88 -0.52
CA LEU A 70 -0.16 6.76 -0.23
C LEU A 70 0.25 6.66 1.23
N LEU A 71 0.16 7.77 1.96
CA LEU A 71 0.55 7.74 3.37
C LEU A 71 -0.34 6.78 4.16
N GLY A 72 0.28 5.93 4.92
CA GLY A 72 -0.45 5.03 5.81
C GLY A 72 -1.01 3.78 5.16
N VAL A 73 -0.80 3.59 3.86
CA VAL A 73 -1.30 2.39 3.20
C VAL A 73 -0.39 1.22 3.50
N THR A 74 -0.94 0.16 4.03
CA THR A 74 -0.21 -1.07 4.33
C THR A 74 -0.97 -2.22 3.70
N LEU A 75 -0.26 -3.07 3.00
CA LEU A 75 -0.84 -4.23 2.37
C LEU A 75 -0.34 -5.48 3.08
N VAL A 76 -1.24 -6.43 3.30
CA VAL A 76 -0.83 -7.74 3.77
C VAL A 76 -0.99 -8.67 2.59
N GLN A 77 0.09 -9.31 2.19
CA GLN A 77 0.06 -10.18 1.02
C GLN A 77 0.70 -11.52 1.33
N SER A 78 0.24 -12.54 0.62
CA SER A 78 0.82 -13.86 0.74
C SER A 78 2.12 -13.86 -0.05
N PHE A 79 2.91 -14.92 0.11
CA PHE A 79 4.21 -14.97 -0.55
C PHE A 79 4.12 -15.12 -2.06
N ASP A 80 2.92 -15.37 -2.60
CA ASP A 80 2.75 -15.40 -4.05
C ASP A 80 2.20 -14.07 -4.56
N ASN A 81 2.36 -13.00 -3.77
CA ASN A 81 1.99 -11.64 -4.15
C ASN A 81 0.50 -11.37 -4.24
N CYS A 82 -0.31 -12.21 -3.62
CA CYS A 82 -1.75 -11.98 -3.59
C CYS A 82 -2.08 -11.13 -2.37
N THR A 83 -2.70 -9.99 -2.57
CA THR A 83 -3.06 -9.11 -1.46
C THR A 83 -4.23 -9.69 -0.70
N ILE A 84 -4.03 -9.91 0.58
CA ILE A 84 -5.02 -10.52 1.46
C ILE A 84 -5.89 -9.47 2.11
N THR A 85 -5.31 -8.36 2.54
CA THR A 85 -6.08 -7.28 3.13
C THR A 85 -5.32 -5.97 2.97
N VAL A 86 -6.03 -4.87 3.19
CA VAL A 86 -5.49 -3.54 3.00
C VAL A 86 -5.83 -2.71 4.22
N TYR A 87 -4.84 -2.01 4.75
CA TYR A 87 -5.05 -1.08 5.84
C TYR A 87 -4.69 0.32 5.38
N HIS A 88 -5.41 1.31 5.86
CA HIS A 88 -5.07 2.69 5.58
C HIS A 88 -5.05 3.42 6.92
N ASN A 89 -3.87 3.51 7.50
CA ASN A 89 -3.71 4.11 8.81
C ASN A 89 -3.57 5.62 8.66
N THR A 90 -4.69 6.32 8.76
CA THR A 90 -4.69 7.75 8.57
C THR A 90 -4.60 8.53 9.85
N LYS A 91 -4.59 7.85 11.05
CA LYS A 91 -4.57 8.58 12.21
C LYS A 91 -3.33 9.18 12.49
N ARG A 92 -3.37 10.24 12.79
CA ARG A 92 -2.29 10.90 13.01
C ARG A 92 -1.99 11.03 14.31
N ASN A 93 -1.91 10.81 14.63
CA ASN A 93 -1.74 10.76 15.69
C ASN A 93 -1.49 11.56 16.40
N LYS A 94 -1.81 11.91 16.66
CA LYS A 94 -1.82 12.45 17.23
C LYS A 94 -1.34 12.54 18.06
N TYR A 95 -1.26 12.54 18.34
CA TYR A 95 -1.00 12.52 18.97
C TYR A 95 -0.41 12.71 19.20
#